data_6a59003003fdb38e01bc0b25bb2b7717
#
_entry.id   6a59003003fdb38e01bc0b25bb2b7717
#
_cell.length_a   1.000
_cell.length_b   1.000
_cell.length_c   1.000
_cell.angle_alpha   90.00
_cell.angle_beta   90.00
_cell.angle_gamma   90.00
#
_symmetry.space_group_name_H-M   'P 1'
#
loop_
_entity.id
_entity.type
_entity.pdbx_description
1 polymer ?
#
loop_
_entity_poly.entity_id
_entity_poly.type
_entity_poly.pdbx_seq_one_letter_code
_entity_poly.pdbx_strand_id
1 'polypeptide(L)'
;MFLSFLIFILIFFLYIHISDQYKKSEDLEIYEMDYKSNIELQKVCAIKQPVLFDLGSVCPSFFENLTNDNIKELLDTSEVKVKDVNDYYILNNTSVDYITLSYDSFDQLSKTDSEGHYFTEGNTDIIEESNELSSIYSKIDPFLKPYFVVQTKYDILCGSDGTVTPMRYHTNERQYLMVTSGSIHVKMTPWKSRKYLHENKDFENYEFWSPVCIANPDPIYKEDTEKIKMVECIIPVGSALYLPPYWWYSIKFSKDTIVCSSTYNSAMNILSNIPSIVRYYLQFHNTHKKVLQPVLEDDEKKGL
;
A
#
# COMPACT_ATOMS: atom_id res chain seq x y z
N MET A 1 -47.12 3.26 -5.69
CA MET A 1 -46.83 1.87 -5.29
C MET A 1 -45.69 1.25 -6.10
N PHE A 2 -45.75 1.22 -7.45
CA PHE A 2 -44.67 0.66 -8.29
C PHE A 2 -43.32 1.40 -8.11
N LEU A 3 -43.31 2.73 -8.14
CA LEU A 3 -42.11 3.54 -7.93
C LEU A 3 -41.48 3.30 -6.55
N SER A 4 -42.26 3.23 -5.50
CA SER A 4 -41.78 2.95 -4.14
C SER A 4 -41.14 1.56 -4.04
N PHE A 5 -41.66 0.59 -4.76
CA PHE A 5 -41.11 -0.76 -4.84
C PHE A 5 -39.76 -0.79 -5.59
N LEU A 6 -39.63 -0.05 -6.69
CA LEU A 6 -38.35 0.09 -7.41
C LEU A 6 -37.30 0.77 -6.54
N ILE A 7 -37.65 1.83 -5.84
CA ILE A 7 -36.74 2.54 -4.91
C ILE A 7 -36.30 1.58 -3.80
N PHE A 8 -37.20 0.80 -3.23
CA PHE A 8 -36.88 -0.20 -2.22
C PHE A 8 -35.86 -1.24 -2.73
N ILE A 9 -36.11 -1.80 -3.93
CA ILE A 9 -35.17 -2.76 -4.54
C ILE A 9 -33.79 -2.12 -4.75
N LEU A 10 -33.75 -0.89 -5.26
CA LEU A 10 -32.46 -0.17 -5.48
C LEU A 10 -31.71 0.03 -4.17
N ILE A 11 -32.38 0.52 -3.13
CA ILE A 11 -31.76 0.74 -1.81
C ILE A 11 -31.29 -0.59 -1.21
N PHE A 12 -32.10 -1.64 -1.34
CA PHE A 12 -31.75 -2.97 -0.84
C PHE A 12 -30.53 -3.56 -1.57
N PHE A 13 -30.48 -3.40 -2.89
CA PHE A 13 -29.32 -3.79 -3.70
C PHE A 13 -28.03 -3.03 -3.25
N LEU A 14 -28.11 -1.71 -3.14
CA LEU A 14 -26.99 -0.89 -2.66
C LEU A 14 -26.56 -1.30 -1.25
N TYR A 15 -27.52 -1.54 -0.35
CA TYR A 15 -27.21 -1.98 1.01
C TYR A 15 -26.43 -3.29 1.04
N ILE A 16 -26.85 -4.30 0.27
CA ILE A 16 -26.15 -5.60 0.21
C ILE A 16 -24.73 -5.43 -0.30
N HIS A 17 -24.55 -4.71 -1.42
CA HIS A 17 -23.24 -4.56 -2.04
C HIS A 17 -22.29 -3.70 -1.21
N ILE A 18 -22.75 -2.61 -0.60
CA ILE A 18 -21.96 -1.79 0.31
C ILE A 18 -21.59 -2.58 1.58
N SER A 19 -22.54 -3.34 2.14
CA SER A 19 -22.26 -4.18 3.32
C SER A 19 -21.23 -5.25 3.04
N ASP A 20 -21.18 -5.79 1.81
CA ASP A 20 -20.18 -6.76 1.39
C ASP A 20 -18.76 -6.16 1.37
N GLN A 21 -18.61 -4.86 1.07
CA GLN A 21 -17.32 -4.18 1.11
C GLN A 21 -16.72 -4.12 2.54
N TYR A 22 -17.56 -4.12 3.57
CA TYR A 22 -17.13 -4.09 4.98
C TYR A 22 -16.88 -5.49 5.58
N LYS A 23 -17.16 -6.56 4.84
CA LYS A 23 -16.83 -7.91 5.30
C LYS A 23 -15.33 -8.07 5.44
N LYS A 24 -14.93 -8.75 6.51
CA LYS A 24 -13.54 -9.02 6.87
C LYS A 24 -13.41 -10.49 7.22
N SER A 25 -12.33 -11.12 6.77
CA SER A 25 -11.96 -12.42 7.29
C SER A 25 -11.20 -12.26 8.61
N GLU A 26 -11.47 -13.15 9.55
CA GLU A 26 -10.79 -13.24 10.84
C GLU A 26 -9.85 -14.46 10.93
N ASP A 27 -9.82 -15.28 9.88
CA ASP A 27 -9.02 -16.49 9.81
C ASP A 27 -7.55 -16.13 9.60
N LEU A 28 -6.69 -16.66 10.46
CA LEU A 28 -5.26 -16.36 10.46
C LEU A 28 -4.51 -17.36 9.55
N GLU A 29 -4.79 -17.29 8.26
CA GLU A 29 -4.24 -18.19 7.25
C GLU A 29 -3.95 -17.44 5.95
N ILE A 30 -2.94 -17.88 5.21
CA ILE A 30 -2.65 -17.45 3.85
C ILE A 30 -3.09 -18.58 2.92
N TYR A 31 -3.90 -18.26 1.94
CA TYR A 31 -4.33 -19.22 0.93
C TYR A 31 -3.31 -19.28 -0.20
N GLU A 32 -2.75 -20.44 -0.46
CA GLU A 32 -1.86 -20.68 -1.59
C GLU A 32 -2.64 -21.37 -2.71
N MET A 33 -2.49 -20.86 -3.95
CA MET A 33 -3.17 -21.45 -5.10
C MET A 33 -2.32 -21.41 -6.36
N ASP A 34 -2.53 -22.39 -7.23
CA ASP A 34 -2.06 -22.32 -8.60
C ASP A 34 -2.98 -21.39 -9.40
N TYR A 35 -2.40 -20.43 -10.10
CA TYR A 35 -3.18 -19.55 -10.95
C TYR A 35 -3.74 -20.32 -12.17
N LYS A 36 -5.07 -20.35 -12.34
CA LYS A 36 -5.73 -20.99 -13.47
C LYS A 36 -6.46 -19.98 -14.36
N SER A 37 -7.15 -19.04 -13.75
CA SER A 37 -7.86 -17.98 -14.45
C SER A 37 -8.21 -16.82 -13.52
N ASN A 38 -8.43 -15.62 -14.10
CA ASN A 38 -8.89 -14.47 -13.33
C ASN A 38 -10.23 -14.72 -12.64
N ILE A 39 -11.16 -15.45 -13.30
CA ILE A 39 -12.46 -15.78 -12.72
C ILE A 39 -12.32 -16.59 -11.43
N GLU A 40 -11.42 -17.58 -11.42
CA GLU A 40 -11.16 -18.40 -10.23
C GLU A 40 -10.45 -17.59 -9.14
N LEU A 41 -9.44 -16.79 -9.52
CA LEU A 41 -8.78 -15.88 -8.60
C LEU A 41 -9.78 -14.95 -7.90
N GLN A 42 -10.71 -14.32 -8.64
CA GLN A 42 -11.68 -13.42 -8.04
C GLN A 42 -12.64 -14.13 -7.08
N LYS A 43 -12.99 -15.39 -7.32
CA LYS A 43 -13.79 -16.20 -6.38
C LYS A 43 -13.05 -16.44 -5.06
N VAL A 44 -11.75 -16.74 -5.15
CA VAL A 44 -10.91 -16.94 -3.95
C VAL A 44 -10.72 -15.61 -3.22
N CYS A 45 -10.40 -14.53 -3.93
CA CYS A 45 -10.27 -13.19 -3.33
C CYS A 45 -11.56 -12.70 -2.64
N ALA A 46 -12.74 -13.19 -3.06
CA ALA A 46 -14.00 -12.84 -2.40
C ALA A 46 -14.12 -13.36 -0.96
N ILE A 47 -13.30 -14.33 -0.56
CA ILE A 47 -13.21 -14.85 0.82
C ILE A 47 -12.57 -13.81 1.75
N LYS A 48 -11.86 -12.81 1.19
CA LYS A 48 -11.18 -11.73 1.94
C LYS A 48 -10.02 -12.26 2.83
N GLN A 49 -9.35 -13.31 2.39
CA GLN A 49 -8.09 -13.81 2.96
C GLN A 49 -6.92 -13.48 2.05
N PRO A 50 -5.69 -13.32 2.57
CA PRO A 50 -4.50 -13.19 1.74
C PRO A 50 -4.33 -14.42 0.84
N VAL A 51 -3.98 -14.19 -0.43
CA VAL A 51 -3.78 -15.25 -1.42
C VAL A 51 -2.42 -15.09 -2.05
N LEU A 52 -1.59 -16.13 -1.98
CA LEU A 52 -0.29 -16.20 -2.63
C LEU A 52 -0.39 -17.12 -3.86
N PHE A 53 0.13 -16.69 -5.00
CA PHE A 53 0.11 -17.45 -6.24
C PHE A 53 1.27 -17.08 -7.17
N ASP A 54 1.66 -18.01 -8.05
CA ASP A 54 2.62 -17.76 -9.12
C ASP A 54 1.93 -17.06 -10.29
N LEU A 55 2.41 -15.88 -10.63
CA LEU A 55 1.94 -15.09 -11.77
C LEU A 55 3.02 -15.01 -12.86
N GLY A 56 4.28 -15.23 -12.51
CA GLY A 56 5.42 -15.18 -13.44
C GLY A 56 5.32 -16.23 -14.54
N SER A 57 4.83 -17.41 -14.23
CA SER A 57 4.61 -18.47 -15.24
C SER A 57 3.52 -18.10 -16.25
N VAL A 58 2.57 -17.24 -15.88
CA VAL A 58 1.39 -16.89 -16.69
C VAL A 58 1.63 -15.59 -17.48
N CYS A 59 2.35 -14.64 -16.90
CA CYS A 59 2.65 -13.35 -17.51
C CYS A 59 4.16 -13.02 -17.41
N PRO A 60 5.07 -13.82 -17.98
CA PRO A 60 6.51 -13.63 -17.82
C PRO A 60 6.98 -12.26 -18.33
N SER A 61 6.38 -11.76 -19.41
CA SER A 61 6.76 -10.47 -19.98
C SER A 61 6.58 -9.28 -19.04
N PHE A 62 5.67 -9.34 -18.07
CA PHE A 62 5.53 -8.31 -17.06
C PHE A 62 6.76 -8.26 -16.15
N PHE A 63 7.18 -9.42 -15.65
CA PHE A 63 8.33 -9.53 -14.74
C PHE A 63 9.66 -9.26 -15.43
N GLU A 64 9.81 -9.68 -16.68
CA GLU A 64 11.02 -9.43 -17.49
C GLU A 64 11.21 -7.95 -17.81
N ASN A 65 10.13 -7.21 -18.05
CA ASN A 65 10.19 -5.77 -18.36
C ASN A 65 10.43 -4.89 -17.12
N LEU A 66 10.19 -5.37 -15.91
CA LEU A 66 10.29 -4.61 -14.68
C LEU A 66 11.39 -5.13 -13.75
N THR A 67 12.50 -5.58 -14.33
CA THR A 67 13.72 -5.93 -13.61
C THR A 67 14.41 -4.67 -13.06
N ASN A 68 15.34 -4.84 -12.13
CA ASN A 68 16.07 -3.74 -11.52
C ASN A 68 16.78 -2.85 -12.55
N ASP A 69 17.39 -3.45 -13.58
CA ASP A 69 18.09 -2.70 -14.64
C ASP A 69 17.12 -1.92 -15.51
N ASN A 70 16.02 -2.54 -15.94
CA ASN A 70 15.01 -1.90 -16.78
C ASN A 70 14.28 -0.77 -16.04
N ILE A 71 13.99 -0.94 -14.76
CA ILE A 71 13.34 0.10 -13.94
C ILE A 71 14.23 1.34 -13.82
N LYS A 72 15.55 1.20 -13.74
CA LYS A 72 16.46 2.35 -13.73
C LYS A 72 16.38 3.16 -15.02
N GLU A 73 16.31 2.49 -16.17
CA GLU A 73 16.14 3.17 -17.45
C GLU A 73 14.75 3.84 -17.56
N LEU A 74 13.69 3.15 -17.12
CA LEU A 74 12.32 3.64 -17.16
C LEU A 74 12.05 4.82 -16.24
N LEU A 75 12.78 4.90 -15.12
CA LEU A 75 12.62 5.93 -14.08
C LEU A 75 13.77 6.95 -14.05
N ASP A 76 14.68 6.95 -15.01
CA ASP A 76 15.90 7.79 -15.02
C ASP A 76 15.62 9.27 -14.77
N THR A 77 14.53 9.79 -15.35
CA THR A 77 14.12 11.22 -15.18
C THR A 77 13.03 11.43 -14.16
N SER A 78 12.59 10.37 -13.47
CA SER A 78 11.44 10.43 -12.57
C SER A 78 11.86 10.76 -11.13
N GLU A 79 10.99 11.49 -10.44
CA GLU A 79 11.14 11.78 -9.02
C GLU A 79 10.24 10.86 -8.20
N VAL A 80 10.81 10.11 -7.26
CA VAL A 80 10.10 9.17 -6.39
C VAL A 80 9.88 9.76 -5.00
N LYS A 81 8.78 9.37 -4.36
CA LYS A 81 8.44 9.75 -2.99
C LYS A 81 9.16 8.80 -2.03
N VAL A 82 10.04 9.32 -1.22
CA VAL A 82 10.84 8.55 -0.26
C VAL A 82 10.41 8.87 1.16
N LYS A 83 10.22 7.83 1.95
CA LYS A 83 9.79 7.90 3.35
C LYS A 83 10.84 7.26 4.25
N ASP A 84 10.99 7.82 5.47
CA ASP A 84 11.75 7.22 6.55
C ASP A 84 10.79 6.43 7.46
N VAL A 85 11.09 5.16 7.71
CA VAL A 85 10.26 4.33 8.60
C VAL A 85 10.22 4.85 10.03
N ASN A 86 11.24 5.56 10.49
CA ASN A 86 11.30 6.10 11.85
C ASN A 86 10.26 7.17 12.11
N ASP A 87 9.85 7.93 11.07
CA ASP A 87 8.84 8.97 11.19
C ASP A 87 7.47 8.44 11.61
N TYR A 88 7.18 7.16 11.29
CA TYR A 88 5.96 6.49 11.70
C TYR A 88 5.93 6.15 13.20
N TYR A 89 7.08 6.09 13.86
CA TYR A 89 7.18 5.72 15.27
C TYR A 89 7.40 6.93 16.20
N ILE A 90 7.43 8.14 15.66
CA ILE A 90 7.50 9.36 16.46
C ILE A 90 6.20 9.53 17.25
N LEU A 91 6.32 9.70 18.56
CA LEU A 91 5.18 9.84 19.46
C LEU A 91 4.31 11.04 19.07
N ASN A 92 2.98 10.83 18.98
CA ASN A 92 1.99 11.82 18.58
C ASN A 92 2.10 12.32 17.13
N ASN A 93 2.87 11.64 16.28
CA ASN A 93 2.83 11.94 14.85
C ASN A 93 1.49 11.48 14.27
N THR A 94 0.81 12.36 13.53
CA THR A 94 -0.50 12.10 12.92
C THR A 94 -0.42 12.00 11.40
N SER A 95 0.67 12.46 10.80
CA SER A 95 0.93 12.41 9.37
C SER A 95 2.43 12.25 9.12
N VAL A 96 2.80 11.48 8.14
CA VAL A 96 4.20 11.24 7.76
C VAL A 96 4.46 11.88 6.42
N ASP A 97 5.39 12.81 6.40
CA ASP A 97 5.83 13.47 5.19
C ASP A 97 6.76 12.56 4.36
N TYR A 98 6.90 12.89 3.09
CA TYR A 98 7.87 12.26 2.20
C TYR A 98 8.80 13.33 1.61
N ILE A 99 9.99 12.92 1.24
CA ILE A 99 10.91 13.72 0.44
C ILE A 99 10.84 13.22 -1.00
N THR A 100 11.01 14.14 -1.96
CA THR A 100 11.05 13.79 -3.38
C THR A 100 12.50 13.75 -3.82
N LEU A 101 12.94 12.61 -4.37
CA LEU A 101 14.27 12.39 -4.90
C LEU A 101 14.20 11.83 -6.31
N SER A 102 15.22 12.09 -7.15
CA SER A 102 15.36 11.32 -8.39
C SER A 102 15.53 9.83 -8.07
N TYR A 103 15.05 8.95 -8.94
CA TYR A 103 15.17 7.51 -8.71
C TYR A 103 16.62 7.05 -8.53
N ASP A 104 17.57 7.64 -9.28
CA ASP A 104 19.00 7.35 -9.12
C ASP A 104 19.53 7.75 -7.74
N SER A 105 19.13 8.92 -7.23
CA SER A 105 19.47 9.35 -5.88
C SER A 105 18.90 8.45 -4.80
N PHE A 106 17.68 7.96 -4.97
CA PHE A 106 17.06 6.97 -4.09
C PHE A 106 17.79 5.63 -4.16
N ASP A 107 18.14 5.14 -5.36
CA ASP A 107 18.91 3.88 -5.53
C ASP A 107 20.29 3.95 -4.83
N GLN A 108 20.96 5.09 -4.91
CA GLN A 108 22.23 5.32 -4.19
C GLN A 108 22.01 5.37 -2.67
N LEU A 109 20.96 6.10 -2.22
CA LEU A 109 20.61 6.16 -0.80
C LEU A 109 20.30 4.77 -0.25
N SER A 110 19.49 3.99 -0.94
CA SER A 110 19.08 2.65 -0.51
C SER A 110 20.26 1.66 -0.40
N LYS A 111 21.29 1.82 -1.22
CA LYS A 111 22.51 1.00 -1.18
C LYS A 111 23.49 1.39 -0.06
N THR A 112 23.46 2.65 0.36
CA THR A 112 24.31 3.16 1.44
C THR A 112 23.65 3.04 2.81
N ASP A 113 22.34 2.90 2.85
CA ASP A 113 21.56 2.73 4.07
C ASP A 113 21.76 1.32 4.66
N SER A 114 22.65 1.20 5.62
CA SER A 114 22.96 -0.06 6.31
C SER A 114 21.96 -0.41 7.41
N GLU A 115 21.13 0.54 7.82
CA GLU A 115 20.15 0.35 8.91
C GLU A 115 18.75 0.01 8.40
N GLY A 116 18.49 0.23 7.11
CA GLY A 116 17.22 -0.12 6.48
C GLY A 116 16.08 0.81 6.87
N HIS A 117 16.25 2.11 6.68
CA HIS A 117 15.26 3.12 7.07
C HIS A 117 14.39 3.61 5.92
N TYR A 118 14.90 3.60 4.68
CA TYR A 118 14.25 4.29 3.57
C TYR A 118 13.50 3.35 2.65
N PHE A 119 12.32 3.79 2.23
CA PHE A 119 11.53 3.11 1.21
C PHE A 119 10.76 4.12 0.36
N THR A 120 10.39 3.71 -0.84
CA THR A 120 9.57 4.50 -1.77
C THR A 120 8.25 3.80 -2.05
N GLU A 121 7.18 4.58 -2.11
CA GLU A 121 5.82 4.18 -2.48
C GLU A 121 4.96 5.40 -2.79
N GLY A 122 3.76 5.17 -3.35
CA GLY A 122 2.86 6.26 -3.72
C GLY A 122 3.27 6.96 -5.00
N ASN A 123 3.93 6.23 -5.90
CA ASN A 123 4.47 6.72 -7.17
C ASN A 123 3.51 6.51 -8.35
N THR A 124 2.20 6.49 -8.09
CA THR A 124 1.16 6.29 -9.12
C THR A 124 1.28 7.32 -10.24
N ASP A 125 1.59 8.56 -9.90
CA ASP A 125 1.71 9.70 -10.83
C ASP A 125 2.74 9.40 -11.92
N ILE A 126 3.90 8.82 -11.56
CA ILE A 126 4.98 8.47 -12.48
C ILE A 126 4.50 7.43 -13.51
N ILE A 127 3.74 6.44 -13.04
CA ILE A 127 3.26 5.38 -13.91
C ILE A 127 2.16 5.90 -14.84
N GLU A 128 1.30 6.80 -14.37
CA GLU A 128 0.25 7.41 -15.17
C GLU A 128 0.81 8.37 -16.23
N GLU A 129 1.89 9.08 -15.93
CA GLU A 129 2.57 10.00 -16.86
C GLU A 129 3.41 9.27 -17.91
N SER A 130 3.94 8.09 -17.59
CA SER A 130 4.73 7.26 -18.51
C SER A 130 3.86 6.33 -19.34
N ASN A 131 3.76 6.58 -20.65
CA ASN A 131 3.05 5.68 -21.57
C ASN A 131 3.63 4.26 -21.58
N GLU A 132 4.94 4.13 -21.42
CA GLU A 132 5.63 2.86 -21.42
C GLU A 132 5.31 2.03 -20.18
N LEU A 133 5.48 2.62 -18.97
CA LEU A 133 5.12 1.97 -17.71
C LEU A 133 3.63 1.61 -17.67
N SER A 134 2.76 2.55 -18.03
CA SER A 134 1.32 2.31 -18.09
C SER A 134 0.97 1.15 -19.04
N SER A 135 1.65 1.05 -20.20
CA SER A 135 1.49 -0.07 -21.13
C SER A 135 1.96 -1.39 -20.56
N ILE A 136 3.08 -1.41 -19.80
CA ILE A 136 3.58 -2.64 -19.15
C ILE A 136 2.59 -3.08 -18.07
N TYR A 137 2.15 -2.18 -17.21
CA TYR A 137 1.18 -2.51 -16.16
C TYR A 137 -0.17 -2.97 -16.71
N SER A 138 -0.66 -2.39 -17.80
CA SER A 138 -1.92 -2.78 -18.40
C SER A 138 -1.94 -4.24 -18.91
N LYS A 139 -0.77 -4.82 -19.20
CA LYS A 139 -0.66 -6.24 -19.62
C LYS A 139 -1.08 -7.22 -18.53
N ILE A 140 -1.02 -6.81 -17.24
CA ILE A 140 -1.40 -7.68 -16.13
C ILE A 140 -2.88 -7.61 -15.79
N ASP A 141 -3.59 -6.58 -16.24
CA ASP A 141 -5.02 -6.37 -15.98
C ASP A 141 -5.91 -7.58 -16.36
N PRO A 142 -5.73 -8.25 -17.50
CA PRO A 142 -6.53 -9.42 -17.87
C PRO A 142 -6.44 -10.56 -16.84
N PHE A 143 -5.35 -10.62 -16.07
CA PHE A 143 -5.09 -11.65 -15.08
C PHE A 143 -5.60 -11.28 -13.68
N LEU A 144 -5.59 -10.01 -13.33
CA LEU A 144 -5.85 -9.56 -11.95
C LEU A 144 -7.12 -8.73 -11.76
N LYS A 145 -7.55 -8.01 -12.81
CA LYS A 145 -8.63 -7.02 -12.71
C LYS A 145 -10.00 -7.68 -12.56
N PRO A 146 -10.75 -7.40 -11.48
CA PRO A 146 -12.12 -7.88 -11.34
C PRO A 146 -13.08 -7.19 -12.31
N TYR A 147 -14.31 -7.71 -12.41
CA TYR A 147 -15.35 -7.04 -13.16
C TYR A 147 -15.81 -5.74 -12.48
N PHE A 148 -16.33 -4.80 -13.27
CA PHE A 148 -16.92 -3.53 -12.81
C PHE A 148 -15.95 -2.60 -12.06
N VAL A 149 -14.67 -2.68 -12.37
CA VAL A 149 -13.67 -1.73 -11.88
C VAL A 149 -13.87 -0.36 -12.52
N VAL A 150 -13.90 0.67 -11.69
CA VAL A 150 -14.00 2.08 -12.11
C VAL A 150 -12.74 2.87 -11.79
N GLN A 151 -11.88 2.35 -10.92
CA GLN A 151 -10.59 2.96 -10.61
C GLN A 151 -9.51 1.87 -10.56
N THR A 152 -8.45 2.11 -11.30
CA THR A 152 -7.22 1.31 -11.29
C THR A 152 -6.07 2.23 -10.90
N LYS A 153 -5.18 1.77 -10.01
CA LYS A 153 -3.94 2.46 -9.68
C LYS A 153 -2.80 1.46 -9.69
N TYR A 154 -1.67 1.91 -10.17
CA TYR A 154 -0.43 1.15 -10.18
C TYR A 154 0.60 1.88 -9.34
N ASP A 155 1.52 1.13 -8.74
CA ASP A 155 2.57 1.70 -7.92
C ASP A 155 3.83 0.85 -7.99
N ILE A 156 4.97 1.46 -7.73
CA ILE A 156 6.27 0.81 -7.58
C ILE A 156 6.78 1.08 -6.17
N LEU A 157 7.11 0.00 -5.47
CA LEU A 157 7.65 0.05 -4.13
C LEU A 157 9.06 -0.54 -4.14
N CYS A 158 9.99 0.16 -3.53
CA CYS A 158 11.36 -0.30 -3.30
C CYS A 158 11.77 0.11 -1.89
N GLY A 159 12.77 -0.55 -1.33
CA GLY A 159 13.29 -0.19 0.00
C GLY A 159 14.76 -0.58 0.14
N SER A 160 15.46 0.08 1.08
CA SER A 160 16.79 -0.34 1.49
C SER A 160 16.76 -1.77 2.02
N ASP A 161 17.87 -2.47 1.95
CA ASP A 161 17.97 -3.85 2.47
C ASP A 161 17.64 -3.89 3.96
N GLY A 162 16.68 -4.74 4.32
CA GLY A 162 16.23 -4.88 5.69
C GLY A 162 15.15 -3.90 6.14
N THR A 163 14.80 -2.88 5.35
CA THR A 163 13.73 -1.93 5.69
C THR A 163 12.41 -2.63 5.96
N VAL A 164 11.79 -2.30 7.09
CA VAL A 164 10.50 -2.85 7.51
C VAL A 164 9.46 -1.73 7.56
N THR A 165 8.49 -1.76 6.66
CA THR A 165 7.41 -0.76 6.67
C THR A 165 6.56 -0.87 7.94
N PRO A 166 5.91 0.21 8.41
CA PRO A 166 4.99 0.11 9.54
C PRO A 166 3.85 -0.86 9.23
N MET A 167 3.23 -1.41 10.29
CA MET A 167 1.98 -2.14 10.14
C MET A 167 0.91 -1.18 9.63
N ARG A 168 0.26 -1.50 8.52
CA ARG A 168 -0.73 -0.66 7.85
C ARG A 168 -1.81 -1.52 7.20
N TYR A 169 -2.93 -0.89 6.84
CA TYR A 169 -3.98 -1.53 6.08
C TYR A 169 -4.52 -0.59 5.00
N HIS A 170 -5.24 -1.15 4.05
CA HIS A 170 -5.95 -0.40 3.01
C HIS A 170 -7.45 -0.75 2.98
N THR A 171 -8.22 0.08 2.28
CA THR A 171 -9.67 -0.12 2.06
C THR A 171 -10.01 -0.45 0.61
N ASN A 172 -9.00 -0.66 -0.23
CA ASN A 172 -9.18 -1.01 -1.63
C ASN A 172 -9.84 -2.39 -1.76
N GLU A 173 -10.66 -2.59 -2.79
CA GLU A 173 -11.33 -3.88 -3.02
C GLU A 173 -10.35 -4.98 -3.36
N ARG A 174 -9.37 -4.68 -4.22
CA ARG A 174 -8.29 -5.58 -4.60
C ARG A 174 -6.97 -4.82 -4.59
N GLN A 175 -5.99 -5.37 -3.91
CA GLN A 175 -4.60 -4.92 -3.99
C GLN A 175 -3.70 -6.13 -4.13
N TYR A 176 -2.82 -6.09 -5.11
CA TYR A 176 -1.84 -7.13 -5.39
C TYR A 176 -0.44 -6.57 -5.27
N LEU A 177 0.44 -7.30 -4.61
CA LEU A 177 1.88 -7.05 -4.59
C LEU A 177 2.57 -8.11 -5.44
N MET A 178 3.37 -7.71 -6.41
CA MET A 178 4.07 -8.57 -7.34
C MET A 178 5.55 -8.27 -7.26
N VAL A 179 6.37 -9.27 -6.96
CA VAL A 179 7.81 -9.09 -6.83
C VAL A 179 8.48 -9.33 -8.18
N THR A 180 9.11 -8.30 -8.74
CA THR A 180 9.80 -8.37 -10.03
C THR A 180 11.31 -8.49 -9.89
N SER A 181 11.87 -8.07 -8.74
CA SER A 181 13.28 -8.26 -8.38
C SER A 181 13.42 -8.49 -6.89
N GLY A 182 14.41 -9.25 -6.45
CA GLY A 182 14.66 -9.54 -5.05
C GLY A 182 13.58 -10.42 -4.40
N SER A 183 13.22 -10.11 -3.17
CA SER A 183 12.13 -10.77 -2.44
C SER A 183 11.61 -9.86 -1.32
N ILE A 184 10.39 -10.09 -0.89
CA ILE A 184 9.85 -9.46 0.31
C ILE A 184 9.40 -10.49 1.33
N HIS A 185 9.55 -10.15 2.61
CA HIS A 185 8.94 -10.88 3.71
C HIS A 185 7.77 -10.05 4.24
N VAL A 186 6.57 -10.59 4.14
CA VAL A 186 5.34 -9.90 4.55
C VAL A 186 4.79 -10.54 5.81
N LYS A 187 4.56 -9.70 6.85
CA LYS A 187 3.85 -10.08 8.07
C LYS A 187 2.44 -9.51 8.01
N MET A 188 1.46 -10.33 8.33
CA MET A 188 0.05 -9.95 8.21
C MET A 188 -0.76 -10.39 9.43
N THR A 189 -1.80 -9.62 9.77
CA THR A 189 -2.75 -9.98 10.82
C THR A 189 -4.15 -9.48 10.44
N PRO A 190 -5.22 -10.25 10.77
CA PRO A 190 -6.58 -9.85 10.46
C PRO A 190 -7.04 -8.64 11.28
N TRP A 191 -8.15 -8.05 10.86
CA TRP A 191 -8.72 -6.83 11.45
C TRP A 191 -8.92 -6.89 12.97
N LYS A 192 -9.18 -8.06 13.55
CA LYS A 192 -9.36 -8.21 15.01
C LYS A 192 -8.17 -7.71 15.85
N SER A 193 -6.98 -7.69 15.25
CA SER A 193 -5.76 -7.18 15.91
C SER A 193 -5.70 -5.65 16.01
N ARG A 194 -6.60 -4.92 15.33
CA ARG A 194 -6.66 -3.44 15.34
C ARG A 194 -6.61 -2.83 16.74
N LYS A 195 -7.28 -3.45 17.70
CA LYS A 195 -7.34 -2.96 19.09
C LYS A 195 -5.99 -2.95 19.81
N TYR A 196 -5.00 -3.70 19.29
CA TYR A 196 -3.64 -3.78 19.84
C TYR A 196 -2.62 -3.01 18.98
N LEU A 197 -3.03 -2.54 17.79
CA LEU A 197 -2.17 -1.83 16.85
C LEU A 197 -2.28 -0.30 16.94
N HIS A 198 -3.14 0.21 17.82
CA HIS A 198 -3.27 1.66 18.09
C HIS A 198 -3.38 2.49 16.81
N GLU A 199 -4.36 2.14 15.97
CA GLU A 199 -4.59 2.70 14.64
C GLU A 199 -4.46 4.22 14.57
N ASN A 200 -3.59 4.72 13.71
CA ASN A 200 -3.54 6.11 13.28
C ASN A 200 -4.19 6.26 11.89
N LYS A 201 -4.96 7.31 11.69
CA LYS A 201 -5.66 7.60 10.44
C LYS A 201 -5.19 8.93 9.87
N ASP A 202 -4.25 8.83 8.98
CA ASP A 202 -3.81 9.96 8.20
C ASP A 202 -4.72 10.14 6.98
N PHE A 203 -5.60 11.13 7.04
CA PHE A 203 -6.45 11.48 5.91
C PHE A 203 -5.78 12.48 4.96
N GLU A 204 -4.61 13.04 5.29
CA GLU A 204 -3.85 13.89 4.38
C GLU A 204 -3.19 13.07 3.28
N ASN A 205 -2.54 11.97 3.65
CA ASN A 205 -1.91 11.02 2.73
C ASN A 205 -2.82 9.82 2.39
N TYR A 206 -4.00 9.74 3.01
CA TYR A 206 -4.91 8.61 2.90
C TYR A 206 -4.27 7.29 3.34
N GLU A 207 -3.51 7.33 4.42
CA GLU A 207 -2.81 6.19 5.00
C GLU A 207 -3.38 5.80 6.36
N PHE A 208 -3.46 4.49 6.60
CA PHE A 208 -3.94 3.92 7.86
C PHE A 208 -2.86 2.99 8.41
N TRP A 209 -2.20 3.43 9.47
CA TRP A 209 -1.01 2.77 9.98
C TRP A 209 -0.99 2.67 11.51
N SER A 210 -0.02 1.91 12.03
CA SER A 210 0.18 1.69 13.45
C SER A 210 1.50 2.32 13.90
N PRO A 211 1.51 3.10 15.00
CA PRO A 211 2.73 3.60 15.60
C PRO A 211 3.52 2.50 16.35
N VAL A 212 3.01 1.28 16.34
CA VAL A 212 3.63 0.15 17.05
C VAL A 212 4.66 -0.52 16.14
N CYS A 213 5.93 -0.39 16.47
CA CYS A 213 7.00 -1.15 15.82
C CYS A 213 6.95 -2.61 16.31
N ILE A 214 6.54 -3.53 15.43
CA ILE A 214 6.41 -4.96 15.80
C ILE A 214 7.76 -5.62 16.06
N ALA A 215 8.81 -5.16 15.38
CA ALA A 215 10.15 -5.74 15.52
C ALA A 215 10.82 -5.35 16.85
N ASN A 216 10.59 -4.12 17.30
CA ASN A 216 11.14 -3.58 18.55
C ASN A 216 10.09 -2.67 19.19
N PRO A 217 9.08 -3.25 19.87
CA PRO A 217 7.98 -2.46 20.42
C PRO A 217 8.47 -1.57 21.57
N ASP A 218 8.02 -0.32 21.55
CA ASP A 218 8.17 0.57 22.70
C ASP A 218 7.56 -0.09 23.96
N PRO A 219 8.15 0.06 25.15
CA PRO A 219 7.64 -0.48 26.42
C PRO A 219 6.14 -0.22 26.64
N ILE A 220 5.60 0.90 26.16
CA ILE A 220 4.19 1.27 26.26
C ILE A 220 3.29 0.27 25.51
N TYR A 221 3.77 -0.31 24.39
CA TYR A 221 2.99 -1.20 23.51
C TYR A 221 3.32 -2.69 23.70
N LYS A 222 4.29 -3.03 24.55
CA LYS A 222 4.81 -4.39 24.68
C LYS A 222 3.73 -5.42 25.02
N GLU A 223 2.87 -5.13 25.98
CA GLU A 223 1.79 -6.06 26.35
C GLU A 223 0.76 -6.28 25.24
N ASP A 224 0.53 -5.27 24.40
CA ASP A 224 -0.41 -5.37 23.29
C ASP A 224 0.20 -6.12 22.12
N THR A 225 1.49 -5.92 21.83
CA THR A 225 2.20 -6.65 20.77
C THR A 225 2.25 -8.15 21.04
N GLU A 226 2.39 -8.59 22.28
CA GLU A 226 2.38 -10.02 22.66
C GLU A 226 1.03 -10.71 22.39
N LYS A 227 -0.06 -9.94 22.29
CA LYS A 227 -1.42 -10.45 22.00
C LYS A 227 -1.69 -10.57 20.49
N ILE A 228 -0.85 -9.99 19.65
CA ILE A 228 -1.04 -10.00 18.19
C ILE A 228 -0.54 -11.32 17.62
N LYS A 229 -1.44 -12.06 16.99
CA LYS A 229 -1.08 -13.24 16.20
C LYS A 229 -0.95 -12.85 14.74
N MET A 230 0.16 -13.23 14.14
CA MET A 230 0.47 -12.89 12.75
C MET A 230 0.73 -14.15 11.93
N VAL A 231 0.45 -14.06 10.64
CA VAL A 231 0.98 -14.97 9.61
C VAL A 231 2.06 -14.24 8.83
N GLU A 232 2.99 -14.99 8.32
CA GLU A 232 4.09 -14.43 7.53
C GLU A 232 4.40 -15.31 6.33
N CYS A 233 4.82 -14.68 5.23
CA CYS A 233 5.26 -15.37 4.03
C CYS A 233 6.40 -14.61 3.36
N ILE A 234 7.23 -15.34 2.63
CA ILE A 234 8.25 -14.80 1.75
C ILE A 234 7.69 -14.86 0.33
N ILE A 235 7.77 -13.74 -0.38
CA ILE A 235 7.29 -13.61 -1.75
C ILE A 235 8.52 -13.45 -2.65
N PRO A 236 8.87 -14.49 -3.42
CA PRO A 236 9.97 -14.44 -4.38
C PRO A 236 9.54 -13.78 -5.70
N VAL A 237 10.51 -13.52 -6.56
CA VAL A 237 10.28 -13.06 -7.93
C VAL A 237 9.29 -13.97 -8.68
N GLY A 238 8.38 -13.36 -9.43
CA GLY A 238 7.34 -14.07 -10.19
C GLY A 238 6.06 -14.32 -9.40
N SER A 239 6.10 -14.19 -8.07
CA SER A 239 4.93 -14.41 -7.22
C SER A 239 4.14 -13.14 -6.99
N ALA A 240 2.84 -13.32 -6.80
CA ALA A 240 1.88 -12.27 -6.46
C ALA A 240 1.16 -12.58 -5.15
N LEU A 241 1.03 -11.58 -4.28
CA LEU A 241 0.24 -11.63 -3.06
C LEU A 241 -0.98 -10.74 -3.21
N TYR A 242 -2.18 -11.30 -3.08
CA TYR A 242 -3.40 -10.53 -2.85
C TYR A 242 -3.48 -10.12 -1.39
N LEU A 243 -3.57 -8.82 -1.14
CA LEU A 243 -3.84 -8.24 0.17
C LEU A 243 -5.32 -7.86 0.25
N PRO A 244 -6.12 -8.47 1.14
CA PRO A 244 -7.52 -8.11 1.29
C PRO A 244 -7.69 -6.80 2.06
N PRO A 245 -8.82 -6.08 1.86
CA PRO A 245 -9.12 -4.87 2.63
C PRO A 245 -9.15 -5.16 4.14
N TYR A 246 -8.66 -4.18 4.91
CA TYR A 246 -8.62 -4.22 6.37
C TYR A 246 -7.68 -5.26 6.99
N TRP A 247 -6.90 -6.00 6.20
CA TRP A 247 -5.80 -6.76 6.74
C TRP A 247 -4.62 -5.83 7.03
N TRP A 248 -4.08 -5.96 8.23
CA TRP A 248 -2.85 -5.27 8.60
C TRP A 248 -1.67 -6.01 8.03
N TYR A 249 -0.74 -5.29 7.43
CA TYR A 249 0.47 -5.88 6.84
C TYR A 249 1.68 -4.96 7.01
N SER A 250 2.84 -5.56 7.05
CA SER A 250 4.15 -4.90 7.02
C SER A 250 5.04 -5.66 6.04
N ILE A 251 5.83 -4.94 5.29
CA ILE A 251 6.73 -5.47 4.26
C ILE A 251 8.15 -5.26 4.74
N LYS A 252 8.96 -6.33 4.76
CA LYS A 252 10.40 -6.25 4.88
C LYS A 252 11.02 -6.49 3.52
N PHE A 253 11.80 -5.53 3.04
CA PHE A 253 12.52 -5.61 1.78
C PHE A 253 13.83 -6.37 1.93
N SER A 254 14.18 -7.20 0.94
CA SER A 254 15.54 -7.70 0.76
C SER A 254 16.32 -6.78 -0.18
N LYS A 255 17.60 -7.07 -0.34
CA LYS A 255 18.46 -6.29 -1.23
C LYS A 255 17.94 -6.27 -2.67
N ASP A 256 18.05 -5.12 -3.34
CA ASP A 256 17.68 -4.89 -4.74
C ASP A 256 16.24 -5.33 -5.07
N THR A 257 15.31 -5.12 -4.12
CA THR A 257 13.92 -5.53 -4.25
C THR A 257 13.07 -4.48 -4.96
N ILE A 258 12.32 -4.94 -5.96
CA ILE A 258 11.28 -4.16 -6.63
C ILE A 258 9.95 -4.90 -6.50
N VAL A 259 8.97 -4.18 -6.02
CA VAL A 259 7.59 -4.64 -5.87
C VAL A 259 6.67 -3.75 -6.70
N CYS A 260 5.94 -4.36 -7.61
CA CYS A 260 4.89 -3.69 -8.36
C CYS A 260 3.55 -3.91 -7.65
N SER A 261 2.79 -2.85 -7.47
CA SER A 261 1.45 -2.94 -6.88
C SER A 261 0.38 -2.58 -7.91
N SER A 262 -0.69 -3.36 -7.92
CA SER A 262 -1.90 -3.05 -8.69
C SER A 262 -3.11 -3.02 -7.78
N THR A 263 -3.85 -1.92 -7.84
CA THR A 263 -5.03 -1.68 -7.03
C THR A 263 -6.25 -1.47 -7.90
N TYR A 264 -7.35 -2.17 -7.58
CA TYR A 264 -8.61 -2.10 -8.32
C TYR A 264 -9.76 -1.82 -7.37
N ASN A 265 -10.58 -0.83 -7.71
CA ASN A 265 -11.76 -0.45 -6.95
C ASN A 265 -13.00 -0.42 -7.83
N SER A 266 -14.08 -1.10 -7.40
CA SER A 266 -15.38 -1.01 -8.01
C SER A 266 -16.14 0.25 -7.55
N ALA A 267 -17.21 0.60 -8.25
CA ALA A 267 -18.09 1.69 -7.83
C ALA A 267 -18.64 1.47 -6.41
N MET A 268 -18.96 0.23 -6.03
CA MET A 268 -19.47 -0.09 -4.70
C MET A 268 -18.42 0.07 -3.61
N ASN A 269 -17.15 -0.24 -3.92
CA ASN A 269 -16.04 0.03 -3.01
C ASN A 269 -15.85 1.53 -2.80
N ILE A 270 -15.87 2.34 -3.86
CA ILE A 270 -15.77 3.81 -3.74
C ILE A 270 -16.93 4.36 -2.92
N LEU A 271 -18.17 3.92 -3.18
CA LEU A 271 -19.34 4.34 -2.41
C LEU A 271 -19.22 3.99 -0.92
N SER A 272 -18.68 2.81 -0.60
CA SER A 272 -18.46 2.40 0.79
C SER A 272 -17.41 3.25 1.49
N ASN A 273 -16.43 3.78 0.75
CA ASN A 273 -15.33 4.60 1.26
C ASN A 273 -15.63 6.11 1.24
N ILE A 274 -16.82 6.56 0.76
CA ILE A 274 -17.18 7.98 0.73
C ILE A 274 -16.90 8.71 2.06
N PRO A 275 -17.22 8.17 3.25
CA PRO A 275 -16.93 8.88 4.51
C PRO A 275 -15.44 9.18 4.70
N SER A 276 -14.55 8.28 4.29
CA SER A 276 -13.11 8.46 4.37
C SER A 276 -12.59 9.39 3.27
N ILE A 277 -13.13 9.28 2.07
CA ILE A 277 -12.81 10.16 0.93
C ILE A 277 -13.20 11.60 1.25
N VAL A 278 -14.37 11.83 1.83
CA VAL A 278 -14.79 13.18 2.24
C VAL A 278 -13.83 13.76 3.29
N ARG A 279 -13.39 12.96 4.26
CA ARG A 279 -12.39 13.39 5.25
C ARG A 279 -11.05 13.73 4.61
N TYR A 280 -10.58 12.94 3.65
CA TYR A 280 -9.39 13.25 2.86
C TYR A 280 -9.50 14.62 2.20
N TYR A 281 -10.58 14.89 1.46
CA TYR A 281 -10.76 16.20 0.81
C TYR A 281 -10.87 17.36 1.82
N LEU A 282 -11.57 17.15 2.94
CA LEU A 282 -11.68 18.17 3.97
C LEU A 282 -10.33 18.45 4.63
N GLN A 283 -9.52 17.44 4.91
CA GLN A 283 -8.20 17.61 5.48
C GLN A 283 -7.24 18.24 4.48
N PHE A 284 -7.20 17.75 3.25
CA PHE A 284 -6.38 18.29 2.18
C PHE A 284 -6.62 19.80 1.93
N HIS A 285 -7.87 20.25 2.01
CA HIS A 285 -8.21 21.67 1.85
C HIS A 285 -8.00 22.51 3.12
N ASN A 286 -8.02 21.90 4.29
CA ASN A 286 -7.84 22.59 5.58
C ASN A 286 -6.42 22.54 6.12
N THR A 287 -5.52 21.82 5.48
CA THR A 287 -4.11 21.80 5.89
C THR A 287 -3.55 23.18 5.62
N HIS A 288 -3.40 23.99 6.67
CA HIS A 288 -2.52 25.13 6.63
C HIS A 288 -1.11 24.55 6.41
N LYS A 289 -0.61 24.61 5.18
CA LYS A 289 0.80 24.35 4.91
C LYS A 289 1.56 25.19 5.92
N LYS A 290 2.27 24.53 6.84
CA LYS A 290 3.25 25.20 7.68
C LYS A 290 4.28 25.75 6.72
N VAL A 291 4.09 27.00 6.31
CA VAL A 291 5.12 27.72 5.58
C VAL A 291 6.28 27.77 6.55
N LEU A 292 7.37 27.11 6.21
CA LEU A 292 8.63 27.26 6.92
C LEU A 292 8.91 28.77 6.92
N GLN A 293 8.77 29.38 8.08
CA GLN A 293 9.18 30.76 8.22
C GLN A 293 10.69 30.74 7.98
N PRO A 294 11.21 31.57 7.05
CA PRO A 294 12.64 31.67 6.90
C PRO A 294 13.20 32.03 8.27
N VAL A 295 14.17 31.25 8.74
CA VAL A 295 14.94 31.59 9.92
C VAL A 295 15.64 32.91 9.55
N LEU A 296 15.11 34.01 10.07
CA LEU A 296 15.82 35.28 10.03
C LEU A 296 17.05 35.05 10.90
N GLU A 297 18.21 34.87 10.29
CA GLU A 297 19.47 34.95 10.98
C GLU A 297 19.53 36.30 11.69
N ASP A 298 19.49 36.29 13.01
CA ASP A 298 19.76 37.42 13.85
C ASP A 298 21.27 37.79 13.76
N ASP A 299 21.69 38.29 12.60
CA ASP A 299 22.97 38.93 12.37
C ASP A 299 22.86 40.41 12.66
N GLU A 300 22.52 40.77 13.88
CA GLU A 300 22.80 42.16 14.34
C GLU A 300 22.79 42.23 15.87
N LYS A 301 23.80 41.70 16.49
CA LYS A 301 24.29 42.19 17.79
C LYS A 301 25.75 41.83 18.01
N LYS A 302 26.61 42.41 17.18
CA LYS A 302 28.05 42.68 17.53
C LYS A 302 28.37 44.05 16.99
N GLY A 303 28.22 45.01 17.85
CA GLY A 303 28.66 46.37 17.56
C GLY A 303 28.18 47.34 18.63
N LEU A 304 28.81 47.31 19.79
CA LEU A 304 29.23 48.51 20.58
C LEU A 304 29.80 48.08 21.90
#